data_e3ea2758eeb062d9387fb7d0df0e197c
#
_entry.id   e3ea2758eeb062d9387fb7d0df0e197c
#
_cell.length_a   1.000
_cell.length_b   1.000
_cell.length_c   1.000
_cell.angle_alpha   90.00
_cell.angle_beta   90.00
_cell.angle_gamma   90.00
#
_symmetry.space_group_name_H-M   'P 1'
#
loop_
_entity.id
_entity.type
_entity.pdbx_description
1 polymer ?
#
loop_
_entity_poly.entity_id
_entity_poly.type
_entity_poly.pdbx_seq_one_letter_code
_entity_poly.pdbx_strand_id
1 'polypeptide(L)'
;MLLATGLAFAAPPKIVFLYSAPVGDAGWGFAHEKARREVQAKFGTKIETSFIDSVTEGPDSERVVRELISQGAKMVVGTSFGYMDPMLRVSGEFGDVKFEHASGYKTSSNMRIFNSRIYEGYYLAGVVAGSMTKTNVLGFVGAVPIPEVIRNVNSFTLGALSV
;
A
#
# COMPACT_ATOMS: atom_id res chain seq x y z
N MET A 1 10.27 53.53 -1.28
CA MET A 1 9.59 52.43 -1.99
C MET A 1 10.04 51.11 -1.36
N LEU A 2 9.29 50.60 -0.38
CA LEU A 2 9.61 49.34 0.28
C LEU A 2 9.13 48.17 -0.62
N LEU A 3 10.07 47.37 -1.09
CA LEU A 3 9.77 46.09 -1.74
C LEU A 3 9.43 45.09 -0.62
N ALA A 4 8.14 44.78 -0.48
CA ALA A 4 7.69 43.67 0.35
C ALA A 4 8.04 42.36 -0.39
N THR A 5 9.14 41.72 -0.01
CA THR A 5 9.44 40.32 -0.41
C THR A 5 8.44 39.40 0.29
N GLY A 6 7.36 39.08 -0.38
CA GLY A 6 6.44 38.05 0.07
C GLY A 6 7.17 36.70 0.15
N LEU A 7 7.24 36.13 1.35
CA LEU A 7 7.66 34.73 1.54
C LEU A 7 6.64 33.85 0.83
N ALA A 8 6.99 33.36 -0.36
CA ALA A 8 6.20 32.35 -1.05
C ALA A 8 6.35 31.04 -0.24
N PHE A 9 5.33 30.67 0.56
CA PHE A 9 5.26 29.35 1.13
C PHE A 9 5.09 28.35 -0.01
N ALA A 10 6.02 27.42 -0.13
CA ALA A 10 5.87 26.32 -1.08
C ALA A 10 4.58 25.56 -0.75
N ALA A 11 3.80 25.21 -1.80
CA ALA A 11 2.60 24.39 -1.62
C ALA A 11 2.95 23.06 -0.95
N PRO A 12 2.08 22.52 -0.09
CA PRO A 12 2.34 21.25 0.57
C PRO A 12 2.53 20.14 -0.46
N PRO A 13 3.44 19.19 -0.22
CA PRO A 13 3.65 18.07 -1.14
C PRO A 13 2.38 17.22 -1.25
N LYS A 14 1.99 16.93 -2.49
CA LYS A 14 0.84 16.10 -2.83
C LYS A 14 1.24 14.63 -2.82
N ILE A 15 0.54 13.83 -2.02
CA ILE A 15 0.74 12.39 -1.86
C ILE A 15 -0.53 11.68 -2.33
N VAL A 16 -0.42 10.79 -3.29
CA VAL A 16 -1.58 10.10 -3.87
C VAL A 16 -1.48 8.60 -3.64
N PHE A 17 -2.56 8.02 -3.14
CA PHE A 17 -2.69 6.59 -2.91
C PHE A 17 -3.44 5.94 -4.07
N LEU A 18 -2.97 4.77 -4.51
CA LEU A 18 -3.62 3.96 -5.54
C LEU A 18 -4.21 2.70 -4.91
N TYR A 19 -5.49 2.46 -5.14
CA TYR A 19 -6.20 1.25 -4.72
C TYR A 19 -6.68 0.48 -5.94
N SER A 20 -6.57 -0.85 -5.91
CA SER A 20 -6.96 -1.73 -7.03
C SER A 20 -8.46 -2.03 -7.09
N ALA A 21 -9.20 -1.66 -6.05
CA ALA A 21 -10.65 -1.86 -5.93
C ALA A 21 -11.27 -0.67 -5.18
N PRO A 22 -12.60 -0.50 -5.22
CA PRO A 22 -13.29 0.45 -4.37
C PRO A 22 -12.93 0.26 -2.89
N VAL A 23 -12.86 1.36 -2.14
CA VAL A 23 -12.38 1.34 -0.74
C VAL A 23 -13.20 0.43 0.16
N GLY A 24 -14.53 0.37 -0.03
CA GLY A 24 -15.42 -0.41 0.83
C GLY A 24 -15.46 0.06 2.28
N ASP A 25 -16.01 -0.78 3.15
CA ASP A 25 -16.17 -0.53 4.60
C ASP A 25 -15.32 -1.47 5.48
N ALA A 26 -14.59 -2.41 4.87
CA ALA A 26 -13.70 -3.35 5.52
C ALA A 26 -12.59 -3.84 4.56
N GLY A 27 -11.61 -4.57 5.07
CA GLY A 27 -10.58 -5.24 4.30
C GLY A 27 -9.40 -4.34 3.90
N TRP A 28 -8.71 -4.75 2.83
CA TRP A 28 -7.41 -4.18 2.43
C TRP A 28 -7.48 -2.71 2.04
N GLY A 29 -8.39 -2.35 1.14
CA GLY A 29 -8.56 -0.95 0.69
C GLY A 29 -8.98 -0.04 1.83
N PHE A 30 -9.93 -0.47 2.67
CA PHE A 30 -10.38 0.26 3.83
C PHE A 30 -9.25 0.54 4.84
N ALA A 31 -8.40 -0.46 5.12
CA ALA A 31 -7.28 -0.30 6.06
C ALA A 31 -6.28 0.75 5.57
N HIS A 32 -5.98 0.76 4.26
CA HIS A 32 -5.10 1.76 3.66
C HIS A 32 -5.73 3.16 3.63
N GLU A 33 -7.01 3.26 3.32
CA GLU A 33 -7.71 4.55 3.34
C GLU A 33 -7.82 5.11 4.76
N LYS A 34 -8.08 4.28 5.75
CA LYS A 34 -8.04 4.68 7.16
C LYS A 34 -6.67 5.22 7.54
N ALA A 35 -5.58 4.51 7.18
CA ALA A 35 -4.22 4.95 7.42
C ALA A 35 -3.91 6.28 6.70
N ARG A 36 -4.36 6.46 5.44
CA ARG A 36 -4.20 7.73 4.72
C ARG A 36 -4.85 8.89 5.46
N ARG A 37 -6.08 8.71 5.96
CA ARG A 37 -6.79 9.74 6.74
C ARG A 37 -6.07 10.09 8.03
N GLU A 38 -5.52 9.09 8.72
CA GLU A 38 -4.73 9.29 9.94
C GLU A 38 -3.43 10.06 9.65
N VAL A 39 -2.75 9.75 8.54
CA VAL A 39 -1.57 10.49 8.07
C VAL A 39 -1.94 11.94 7.76
N GLN A 40 -3.02 12.18 7.01
CA GLN A 40 -3.50 13.54 6.72
C GLN A 40 -3.82 14.31 8.02
N ALA A 41 -4.52 13.70 8.96
CA ALA A 41 -4.85 14.32 10.23
C ALA A 41 -3.61 14.66 11.07
N LYS A 42 -2.63 13.76 11.09
CA LYS A 42 -1.38 13.95 11.85
C LYS A 42 -0.51 15.08 11.31
N PHE A 43 -0.41 15.20 9.99
CA PHE A 43 0.46 16.19 9.35
C PHE A 43 -0.27 17.49 8.99
N GLY A 44 -1.60 17.49 8.98
CA GLY A 44 -2.42 18.69 8.72
C GLY A 44 -2.09 19.33 7.38
N THR A 45 -1.81 20.64 7.42
CA THR A 45 -1.49 21.45 6.24
C THR A 45 -0.07 21.27 5.70
N LYS A 46 0.76 20.43 6.35
CA LYS A 46 2.13 20.16 5.89
C LYS A 46 2.17 19.23 4.68
N ILE A 47 1.10 18.50 4.42
CA ILE A 47 0.94 17.61 3.28
C ILE A 47 -0.49 17.70 2.74
N GLU A 48 -0.68 17.31 1.49
CA GLU A 48 -1.99 17.05 0.88
C GLU A 48 -2.07 15.59 0.48
N THR A 49 -3.07 14.84 0.98
CA THR A 49 -3.26 13.44 0.60
C THR A 49 -4.56 13.24 -0.12
N SER A 50 -4.52 12.47 -1.20
CA SER A 50 -5.69 12.01 -1.96
C SER A 50 -5.54 10.55 -2.35
N PHE A 51 -6.57 9.97 -2.96
CA PHE A 51 -6.50 8.61 -3.49
C PHE A 51 -7.24 8.51 -4.84
N ILE A 52 -6.91 7.49 -5.58
CA ILE A 52 -7.69 6.99 -6.72
C ILE A 52 -7.90 5.51 -6.48
N ASP A 53 -9.13 5.05 -6.55
CA ASP A 53 -9.47 3.63 -6.44
C ASP A 53 -9.76 3.01 -7.81
N SER A 54 -9.99 1.70 -7.81
CA SER A 54 -10.33 0.92 -9.01
C SER A 54 -9.32 1.06 -10.16
N VAL A 55 -8.05 1.32 -9.82
CA VAL A 55 -6.97 1.39 -10.80
C VAL A 55 -6.55 -0.02 -11.19
N THR A 56 -6.71 -0.35 -12.48
CA THR A 56 -6.31 -1.67 -13.00
C THR A 56 -4.79 -1.83 -12.94
N GLU A 57 -4.33 -2.99 -12.50
CA GLU A 57 -2.91 -3.35 -12.46
C GLU A 57 -2.31 -3.43 -13.88
N GLY A 58 -1.00 -3.28 -13.97
CA GLY A 58 -0.28 -3.38 -15.24
C GLY A 58 -0.17 -2.03 -15.98
N PRO A 59 -0.29 -2.00 -17.33
CA PRO A 59 -0.05 -0.78 -18.12
C PRO A 59 -0.94 0.41 -17.75
N ASP A 60 -2.17 0.17 -17.31
CA ASP A 60 -3.08 1.24 -16.90
C ASP A 60 -2.57 1.96 -15.66
N SER A 61 -2.04 1.21 -14.68
CA SER A 61 -1.45 1.83 -13.49
C SER A 61 -0.23 2.70 -13.81
N GLU A 62 0.59 2.34 -14.83
CA GLU A 62 1.68 3.21 -15.28
C GLU A 62 1.17 4.54 -15.82
N ARG A 63 0.14 4.47 -16.66
CA ARG A 63 -0.50 5.67 -17.24
C ARG A 63 -1.03 6.57 -16.13
N VAL A 64 -1.78 5.99 -15.16
CA VAL A 64 -2.33 6.73 -14.04
C VAL A 64 -1.22 7.36 -13.20
N VAL A 65 -0.15 6.64 -12.88
CA VAL A 65 0.97 7.18 -12.10
C VAL A 65 1.64 8.36 -12.80
N ARG A 66 1.91 8.26 -14.12
CA ARG A 66 2.48 9.39 -14.88
C ARG A 66 1.54 10.60 -14.91
N GLU A 67 0.24 10.37 -15.04
CA GLU A 67 -0.77 11.43 -15.00
C GLU A 67 -0.77 12.13 -13.63
N LEU A 68 -0.74 11.40 -12.53
CA LEU A 68 -0.66 11.97 -11.19
C LEU A 68 0.59 12.83 -10.99
N ILE A 69 1.73 12.36 -11.50
CA ILE A 69 2.99 13.12 -11.44
C ILE A 69 2.88 14.41 -12.25
N SER A 70 2.27 14.36 -13.45
CA SER A 70 2.03 15.55 -14.26
C SER A 70 1.10 16.56 -13.57
N GLN A 71 0.19 16.08 -12.71
CA GLN A 71 -0.69 16.89 -11.86
C GLN A 71 -0.03 17.33 -10.53
N GLY A 72 1.29 17.12 -10.39
CA GLY A 72 2.09 17.64 -9.29
C GLY A 72 2.24 16.70 -8.09
N ALA A 73 1.90 15.41 -8.21
CA ALA A 73 2.18 14.45 -7.14
C ALA A 73 3.69 14.37 -6.87
N LYS A 74 4.06 14.45 -5.61
CA LYS A 74 5.44 14.33 -5.12
C LYS A 74 5.71 12.97 -4.47
N MET A 75 4.66 12.25 -4.14
CA MET A 75 4.73 10.86 -3.68
C MET A 75 3.53 10.08 -4.19
N VAL A 76 3.78 8.85 -4.62
CA VAL A 76 2.75 7.89 -5.01
C VAL A 76 2.87 6.65 -4.13
N VAL A 77 1.76 6.23 -3.53
CA VAL A 77 1.67 5.06 -2.66
C VAL A 77 0.81 4.00 -3.34
N GLY A 78 1.41 2.94 -3.83
CA GLY A 78 0.72 1.82 -4.46
C GLY A 78 0.40 0.72 -3.46
N THR A 79 -0.85 0.34 -3.34
CA THR A 79 -1.32 -0.60 -2.32
C THR A 79 -1.68 -1.99 -2.87
N SER A 80 -1.33 -2.29 -4.11
CA SER A 80 -1.53 -3.62 -4.69
C SER A 80 -0.23 -4.19 -5.23
N PHE A 81 -0.04 -5.51 -5.08
CA PHE A 81 1.16 -6.20 -5.54
C PHE A 81 1.43 -5.97 -7.03
N GLY A 82 0.39 -5.96 -7.86
CA GLY A 82 0.52 -5.76 -9.30
C GLY A 82 0.97 -4.36 -9.73
N TYR A 83 1.06 -3.39 -8.81
CA TYR A 83 1.65 -2.07 -9.09
C TYR A 83 3.17 -2.06 -8.98
N MET A 84 3.82 -3.13 -8.48
CA MET A 84 5.26 -3.14 -8.23
C MET A 84 6.08 -2.84 -9.48
N ASP A 85 5.91 -3.61 -10.55
CA ASP A 85 6.66 -3.42 -11.79
C ASP A 85 6.29 -2.14 -12.54
N PRO A 86 4.99 -1.78 -12.67
CA PRO A 86 4.58 -0.48 -13.18
C PRO A 86 5.25 0.70 -12.46
N MET A 87 5.15 0.74 -11.13
CA MET A 87 5.73 1.83 -10.34
C MET A 87 7.25 1.84 -10.41
N LEU A 88 7.90 0.68 -10.45
CA LEU A 88 9.35 0.58 -10.58
C LEU A 88 9.84 1.17 -11.90
N ARG A 89 9.12 0.91 -13.02
CA ARG A 89 9.46 1.52 -14.32
C ARG A 89 9.32 3.04 -14.26
N VAL A 90 8.18 3.52 -13.78
CA VAL A 90 7.92 4.97 -13.69
C VAL A 90 8.88 5.66 -12.72
N SER A 91 9.29 5.00 -11.63
CA SER A 91 10.25 5.57 -10.69
C SER A 91 11.60 5.89 -11.32
N GLY A 92 12.02 5.11 -12.33
CA GLY A 92 13.22 5.39 -13.11
C GLY A 92 13.13 6.63 -14.00
N GLU A 93 11.92 7.05 -14.35
CA GLU A 93 11.69 8.23 -15.21
C GLU A 93 11.61 9.53 -14.39
N PHE A 94 11.21 9.45 -13.11
CA PHE A 94 10.90 10.62 -12.26
C PHE A 94 11.66 10.58 -10.94
N GLY A 95 12.96 10.85 -10.97
CA GLY A 95 13.86 10.77 -9.81
C GLY A 95 13.48 11.65 -8.61
N ASP A 96 12.77 12.76 -8.85
CA ASP A 96 12.33 13.71 -7.81
C ASP A 96 11.02 13.28 -7.12
N VAL A 97 10.30 12.29 -7.66
CA VAL A 97 9.09 11.74 -7.07
C VAL A 97 9.45 10.56 -6.19
N LYS A 98 8.79 10.41 -5.03
CA LYS A 98 8.97 9.28 -4.14
C LYS A 98 7.86 8.26 -4.36
N PHE A 99 8.22 6.99 -4.24
CA PHE A 99 7.30 5.89 -4.41
C PHE A 99 7.35 4.97 -3.19
N GLU A 100 6.18 4.62 -2.69
CA GLU A 100 5.99 3.66 -1.62
C GLU A 100 5.09 2.53 -2.13
N HIS A 101 5.50 1.29 -1.95
CA HIS A 101 4.74 0.16 -2.46
C HIS A 101 4.49 -0.90 -1.38
N ALA A 102 3.21 -1.26 -1.20
CA ALA A 102 2.80 -2.30 -0.26
C ALA A 102 3.02 -3.70 -0.86
N SER A 103 3.48 -4.64 -0.03
CA SER A 103 3.61 -6.07 -0.37
C SER A 103 4.60 -6.42 -1.48
N GLY A 104 5.38 -5.46 -1.96
CA GLY A 104 6.40 -5.68 -2.97
C GLY A 104 7.73 -6.24 -2.43
N TYR A 105 8.68 -6.46 -3.35
CA TYR A 105 10.04 -6.86 -3.01
C TYR A 105 11.12 -6.18 -3.89
N LYS A 106 10.71 -5.36 -4.87
CA LYS A 106 11.63 -4.60 -5.73
C LYS A 106 11.69 -3.14 -5.27
N THR A 107 12.88 -2.57 -5.28
CA THR A 107 13.14 -1.19 -4.86
C THR A 107 13.99 -0.45 -5.90
N SER A 108 14.02 0.88 -5.82
CA SER A 108 14.93 1.75 -6.56
C SER A 108 15.45 2.87 -5.65
N SER A 109 16.23 3.81 -6.20
CA SER A 109 16.74 4.97 -5.44
C SER A 109 15.65 5.86 -4.84
N ASN A 110 14.45 5.84 -5.42
CA ASN A 110 13.30 6.66 -5.02
C ASN A 110 12.02 5.84 -4.78
N MET A 111 12.09 4.50 -4.85
CA MET A 111 10.99 3.59 -4.53
C MET A 111 11.36 2.67 -3.38
N ARG A 112 10.56 2.67 -2.33
CA ARG A 112 10.63 1.77 -1.18
C ARG A 112 9.43 0.83 -1.14
N ILE A 113 9.58 -0.24 -0.38
CA ILE A 113 8.49 -1.16 -0.06
C ILE A 113 8.17 -1.10 1.43
N PHE A 114 6.92 -1.37 1.77
CA PHE A 114 6.51 -1.58 3.15
C PHE A 114 5.56 -2.77 3.25
N ASN A 115 5.61 -3.44 4.39
CA ASN A 115 4.73 -4.55 4.72
C ASN A 115 4.31 -4.46 6.18
N SER A 116 3.08 -4.85 6.46
CA SER A 116 2.64 -5.10 7.82
C SER A 116 3.01 -6.54 8.24
N ARG A 117 3.08 -6.77 9.56
CA ARG A 117 3.35 -8.11 10.11
C ARG A 117 2.05 -8.92 10.25
N ILE A 118 1.21 -8.89 9.22
CA ILE A 118 -0.11 -9.53 9.22
C ILE A 118 -0.05 -11.05 9.44
N TYR A 119 1.07 -11.69 9.08
CA TYR A 119 1.32 -13.10 9.31
C TYR A 119 1.26 -13.49 10.81
N GLU A 120 1.52 -12.57 11.74
CA GLU A 120 1.35 -12.82 13.18
C GLU A 120 -0.13 -13.01 13.53
N GLY A 121 -1.01 -12.20 12.94
CA GLY A 121 -2.46 -12.39 13.08
C GLY A 121 -2.93 -13.71 12.48
N TYR A 122 -2.33 -14.15 11.36
CA TYR A 122 -2.63 -15.46 10.79
C TYR A 122 -2.14 -16.62 11.66
N TYR A 123 -1.03 -16.47 12.37
CA TYR A 123 -0.61 -17.47 13.37
C TYR A 123 -1.67 -17.64 14.46
N LEU A 124 -2.13 -16.54 15.04
CA LEU A 124 -3.18 -16.55 16.08
C LEU A 124 -4.50 -17.14 15.55
N ALA A 125 -4.88 -16.79 14.31
CA ALA A 125 -6.05 -17.40 13.67
C ALA A 125 -5.87 -18.92 13.49
N GLY A 126 -4.67 -19.37 13.17
CA GLY A 126 -4.31 -20.77 13.11
C GLY A 126 -4.48 -21.49 14.46
N VAL A 127 -3.97 -20.90 15.54
CA VAL A 127 -4.15 -21.43 16.91
C VAL A 127 -5.64 -21.60 17.24
N VAL A 128 -6.47 -20.60 16.95
CA VAL A 128 -7.92 -20.68 17.16
C VAL A 128 -8.53 -21.81 16.33
N ALA A 129 -8.20 -21.86 15.03
CA ALA A 129 -8.74 -22.87 14.12
C ALA A 129 -8.32 -24.30 14.53
N GLY A 130 -7.05 -24.49 14.92
CA GLY A 130 -6.53 -25.77 15.41
C GLY A 130 -7.23 -26.22 16.68
N SER A 131 -7.43 -25.31 17.63
CA SER A 131 -8.15 -25.60 18.88
C SER A 131 -9.63 -25.92 18.67
N MET A 132 -10.26 -25.43 17.60
CA MET A 132 -11.70 -25.57 17.35
C MET A 132 -12.06 -26.71 16.39
N THR A 133 -11.12 -27.18 15.55
CA THR A 133 -11.40 -28.24 14.57
C THR A 133 -11.81 -29.54 15.26
N LYS A 134 -12.81 -30.23 14.71
CA LYS A 134 -13.25 -31.54 15.18
C LYS A 134 -12.73 -32.66 14.28
N THR A 135 -12.26 -32.35 13.10
CA THR A 135 -11.84 -33.31 12.07
C THR A 135 -10.34 -33.30 11.84
N ASN A 136 -9.61 -32.35 12.43
CA ASN A 136 -8.20 -32.04 12.14
C ASN A 136 -7.92 -31.72 10.67
N VAL A 137 -8.96 -31.31 9.92
CA VAL A 137 -8.84 -30.85 8.55
C VAL A 137 -9.20 -29.38 8.51
N LEU A 138 -8.25 -28.54 8.03
CA LEU A 138 -8.41 -27.09 7.88
C LEU A 138 -8.08 -26.72 6.45
N GLY A 139 -8.76 -25.71 5.91
CA GLY A 139 -8.49 -25.13 4.60
C GLY A 139 -8.12 -23.65 4.73
N PHE A 140 -7.28 -23.18 3.81
CA PHE A 140 -6.91 -21.78 3.69
C PHE A 140 -7.15 -21.30 2.25
N VAL A 141 -7.91 -20.22 2.09
CA VAL A 141 -8.12 -19.59 0.77
C VAL A 141 -7.16 -18.41 0.65
N GLY A 142 -6.16 -18.56 -0.23
CA GLY A 142 -5.22 -17.49 -0.59
C GLY A 142 -5.67 -16.75 -1.83
N ALA A 143 -5.51 -15.43 -1.87
CA ALA A 143 -5.92 -14.61 -3.01
C ALA A 143 -5.05 -14.86 -4.25
N VAL A 144 -3.73 -14.84 -4.09
CA VAL A 144 -2.74 -15.04 -5.16
C VAL A 144 -1.45 -15.67 -4.57
N PRO A 145 -0.66 -16.42 -5.34
CA PRO A 145 0.52 -17.12 -4.83
C PRO A 145 1.76 -16.21 -4.74
N ILE A 146 1.67 -15.11 -4.04
CA ILE A 146 2.76 -14.17 -3.79
C ILE A 146 3.45 -14.44 -2.44
N PRO A 147 4.70 -13.99 -2.22
CA PRO A 147 5.47 -14.29 -1.01
C PRO A 147 4.76 -13.95 0.30
N GLU A 148 4.00 -12.85 0.34
CA GLU A 148 3.21 -12.45 1.50
C GLU A 148 2.10 -13.48 1.82
N VAL A 149 1.33 -13.89 0.81
CA VAL A 149 0.23 -14.85 0.99
C VAL A 149 0.77 -16.22 1.38
N ILE A 150 1.86 -16.68 0.77
CA ILE A 150 2.53 -17.94 1.15
C ILE A 150 2.99 -17.88 2.62
N ARG A 151 3.58 -16.79 3.05
CA ARG A 151 3.96 -16.59 4.46
C ARG A 151 2.75 -16.62 5.40
N ASN A 152 1.63 -16.04 5.00
CA ASN A 152 0.39 -16.06 5.79
C ASN A 152 -0.16 -17.48 5.94
N VAL A 153 -0.19 -18.27 4.85
CA VAL A 153 -0.59 -19.69 4.87
C VAL A 153 0.31 -20.50 5.80
N ASN A 154 1.63 -20.34 5.68
CA ASN A 154 2.59 -21.05 6.52
C ASN A 154 2.43 -20.66 8.01
N SER A 155 2.22 -19.38 8.28
CA SER A 155 2.01 -18.88 9.65
C SER A 155 0.73 -19.44 10.28
N PHE A 156 -0.38 -19.44 9.53
CA PHE A 156 -1.63 -20.08 9.92
C PHE A 156 -1.44 -21.57 10.22
N THR A 157 -0.75 -22.29 9.34
CA THR A 157 -0.47 -23.72 9.51
C THR A 157 0.34 -23.98 10.77
N LEU A 158 1.40 -23.19 11.01
CA LEU A 158 2.22 -23.32 12.24
C LEU A 158 1.39 -23.04 13.49
N GLY A 159 0.50 -22.06 13.45
CA GLY A 159 -0.42 -21.78 14.55
C GLY A 159 -1.36 -22.94 14.83
N ALA A 160 -1.96 -23.52 13.78
CA ALA A 160 -2.87 -24.67 13.93
C ALA A 160 -2.17 -25.94 14.44
N LEU A 161 -0.91 -26.15 14.07
CA LEU A 161 -0.10 -27.29 14.53
C LEU A 161 0.43 -27.13 15.97
N SER A 162 0.35 -25.94 16.55
CA SER A 162 0.88 -25.67 17.90
C SER A 162 -0.06 -26.09 19.03
N VAL A 163 -1.27 -26.55 18.72
CA VAL A 163 -2.33 -26.93 19.69
C VAL A 163 -2.89 -28.31 19.45
#